data_12d33f72a6e4e469ae2318b80ed99641
#
_entry.id   12d33f72a6e4e469ae2318b80ed99641
#
_cell.length_a   1.000
_cell.length_b   1.000
_cell.length_c   1.000
_cell.angle_alpha   90.00
_cell.angle_beta   90.00
_cell.angle_gamma   90.00
#
_symmetry.space_group_name_H-M   'P 1'
#
loop_
_entity.id
_entity.type
_entity.pdbx_description
1 polymer ?
#
loop_
_entity_poly.entity_id
_entity_poly.type
_entity_poly.pdbx_seq_one_letter_code
_entity_poly.pdbx_strand_id
1 'polypeptide(L)'
;SLVGSEMCIRDSNQLDRAGEAVLTFDRELAQQVLVRERRVNALELKIDSDVEDIIALYNPVAIDLRFVLAMLKINTNLERLGDFAEGIARFVLNCKEPVLDPDLLKQLRLEEMQAQVLAMLELAKKALQEESQDLATSVFAKDNLLDEINAEATTILAGYIAKHPDSVLPCLNLVSVFRKLERSGDHITNICLLYTSDA
;
A
#
# COMPACT_ATOMS: atom_id res chain seq x y z
N SER A 1 -9.80 -15.33 -9.12
CA SER A 1 -10.65 -15.38 -7.94
C SER A 1 -11.22 -14.00 -7.62
N LEU A 2 -12.55 -13.91 -7.57
CA LEU A 2 -13.30 -12.67 -7.34
C LEU A 2 -12.90 -11.96 -6.02
N VAL A 3 -12.64 -12.71 -4.96
CA VAL A 3 -12.35 -12.17 -3.62
C VAL A 3 -11.03 -11.40 -3.58
N GLY A 4 -9.96 -11.94 -4.16
CA GLY A 4 -8.67 -11.24 -4.21
C GLY A 4 -8.72 -9.96 -5.03
N SER A 5 -9.52 -9.93 -6.13
CA SER A 5 -9.68 -8.73 -6.95
C SER A 5 -10.52 -7.65 -6.25
N GLU A 6 -11.55 -8.03 -5.49
CA GLU A 6 -12.34 -7.08 -4.69
C GLU A 6 -11.52 -6.44 -3.57
N MET A 7 -10.65 -7.19 -2.91
CA MET A 7 -9.74 -6.65 -1.91
C MET A 7 -8.73 -5.69 -2.54
N CYS A 8 -8.07 -6.06 -3.63
CA CYS A 8 -7.17 -5.17 -4.35
C CYS A 8 -7.86 -3.84 -4.76
N ILE A 9 -9.14 -3.87 -5.16
CA ILE A 9 -9.91 -2.66 -5.49
C ILE A 9 -10.11 -1.78 -4.25
N ARG A 10 -10.36 -2.37 -3.09
CA ARG A 10 -10.58 -1.62 -1.85
C ARG A 10 -9.30 -0.99 -1.34
N ASP A 11 -8.20 -1.74 -1.37
CA ASP A 11 -6.88 -1.25 -0.93
C ASP A 11 -6.34 -0.17 -1.87
N SER A 12 -6.54 -0.32 -3.19
CA SER A 12 -6.27 0.72 -4.17
C SER A 12 -7.00 2.03 -3.82
N ASN A 13 -8.27 1.93 -3.48
CA ASN A 13 -9.07 3.09 -3.09
C ASN A 13 -8.61 3.70 -1.76
N GLN A 14 -8.18 2.89 -0.79
CA GLN A 14 -7.66 3.36 0.50
C GLN A 14 -6.31 4.06 0.34
N LEU A 15 -5.37 3.49 -0.39
CA LEU A 15 -4.06 4.09 -0.69
C LEU A 15 -4.20 5.37 -1.52
N ASP A 16 -5.08 5.39 -2.53
CA ASP A 16 -5.35 6.56 -3.34
C ASP A 16 -5.86 7.73 -2.49
N ARG A 17 -6.88 7.49 -1.68
CA ARG A 17 -7.45 8.51 -0.78
C ARG A 17 -6.48 8.97 0.29
N ALA A 18 -5.70 8.07 0.86
CA ALA A 18 -4.69 8.42 1.85
C ALA A 18 -3.60 9.32 1.25
N GLY A 19 -3.13 9.01 0.03
CA GLY A 19 -2.17 9.83 -0.70
C GLY A 19 -2.75 11.19 -1.09
N GLU A 20 -3.98 11.25 -1.60
CA GLU A 20 -4.68 12.50 -1.89
C GLU A 20 -4.82 13.36 -0.63
N ALA A 21 -5.17 12.76 0.50
CA ALA A 21 -5.29 13.46 1.77
C ALA A 21 -3.97 14.11 2.21
N VAL A 22 -2.81 13.49 1.94
CA VAL A 22 -1.49 14.09 2.22
C VAL A 22 -1.20 15.23 1.25
N LEU A 23 -1.43 15.03 -0.05
CA LEU A 23 -1.13 16.01 -1.10
C LEU A 23 -1.98 17.30 -0.95
N THR A 24 -3.24 17.16 -0.57
CA THR A 24 -4.18 18.27 -0.39
C THR A 24 -4.34 18.74 1.06
N PHE A 25 -3.73 18.02 1.99
CA PHE A 25 -3.91 18.18 3.45
C PHE A 25 -5.39 18.09 3.88
N ASP A 26 -6.15 17.21 3.26
CA ASP A 26 -7.57 17.01 3.52
C ASP A 26 -7.79 16.08 4.72
N ARG A 27 -8.11 16.68 5.87
CA ARG A 27 -8.35 15.95 7.13
C ARG A 27 -9.66 15.16 7.11
N GLU A 28 -10.67 15.61 6.38
CA GLU A 28 -11.93 14.90 6.27
C GLU A 28 -11.74 13.62 5.44
N LEU A 29 -11.02 13.71 4.34
CA LEU A 29 -10.65 12.56 3.52
C LEU A 29 -9.81 11.55 4.33
N ALA A 30 -8.84 12.03 5.11
CA ALA A 30 -8.03 11.19 6.01
C ALA A 30 -8.91 10.47 7.05
N GLN A 31 -9.89 11.16 7.63
CA GLN A 31 -10.84 10.54 8.57
C GLN A 31 -11.70 9.46 7.92
N GLN A 32 -12.11 9.68 6.67
CA GLN A 32 -12.86 8.68 5.90
C GLN A 32 -12.04 7.41 5.65
N VAL A 33 -10.73 7.54 5.40
CA VAL A 33 -9.82 6.39 5.28
C VAL A 33 -9.84 5.55 6.55
N LEU A 34 -9.70 6.16 7.73
CA LEU A 34 -9.73 5.45 9.01
C LEU A 34 -11.05 4.73 9.28
N VAL A 35 -12.18 5.36 8.93
CA VAL A 35 -13.51 4.74 9.12
C VAL A 35 -13.68 3.52 8.21
N ARG A 36 -13.18 3.59 6.98
CA ARG A 36 -13.27 2.49 6.01
C ARG A 36 -12.35 1.34 6.36
N GLU A 37 -11.17 1.63 6.91
CA GLU A 37 -10.17 0.62 7.28
C GLU A 37 -10.75 -0.41 8.27
N ARG A 38 -11.58 -0.01 9.18
CA ARG A 38 -12.29 -0.93 10.10
C ARG A 38 -13.14 -1.97 9.37
N ARG A 39 -13.69 -1.61 8.20
CA ARG A 39 -14.48 -2.54 7.38
C ARG A 39 -13.59 -3.46 6.55
N VAL A 40 -12.46 -2.95 6.08
CA VAL A 40 -11.45 -3.74 5.37
C VAL A 40 -10.91 -4.81 6.31
N ASN A 41 -10.47 -4.46 7.51
CA ASN A 41 -9.97 -5.38 8.53
C ASN A 41 -11.00 -6.47 8.90
N ALA A 42 -12.30 -6.13 8.96
CA ALA A 42 -13.34 -7.12 9.22
C ALA A 42 -13.49 -8.15 8.09
N LEU A 43 -13.22 -7.75 6.84
CA LEU A 43 -13.23 -8.67 5.70
C LEU A 43 -12.00 -9.57 5.67
N GLU A 44 -10.85 -9.03 6.02
CA GLU A 44 -9.60 -9.79 6.13
C GLU A 44 -9.73 -10.91 7.14
N LEU A 45 -10.22 -10.59 8.34
CA LEU A 45 -10.52 -11.59 9.37
C LEU A 45 -11.53 -12.64 8.89
N LYS A 46 -12.51 -12.24 8.08
CA LYS A 46 -13.47 -13.18 7.51
C LYS A 46 -12.81 -14.11 6.49
N ILE A 47 -11.91 -13.61 5.63
CA ILE A 47 -11.17 -14.43 4.67
C ILE A 47 -10.29 -15.43 5.39
N ASP A 48 -9.59 -15.03 6.44
CA ASP A 48 -8.76 -15.92 7.23
C ASP A 48 -9.60 -17.05 7.84
N SER A 49 -10.77 -16.72 8.43
CA SER A 49 -11.71 -17.71 8.95
C SER A 49 -12.27 -18.63 7.87
N ASP A 50 -12.62 -18.10 6.69
CA ASP A 50 -13.13 -18.90 5.57
C ASP A 50 -12.04 -19.87 5.06
N VAL A 51 -10.78 -19.45 5.04
CA VAL A 51 -9.63 -20.30 4.67
C VAL A 51 -9.41 -21.41 5.70
N GLU A 52 -9.44 -21.08 6.98
CA GLU A 52 -9.35 -22.07 8.07
C GLU A 52 -10.46 -23.12 7.96
N ASP A 53 -11.69 -22.69 7.72
CA ASP A 53 -12.84 -23.58 7.53
C ASP A 53 -12.68 -24.49 6.31
N ILE A 54 -12.16 -23.95 5.18
CA ILE A 54 -11.87 -24.75 3.99
C ILE A 54 -10.85 -25.84 4.31
N ILE A 55 -9.77 -25.51 5.00
CA ILE A 55 -8.74 -26.49 5.38
C ILE A 55 -9.32 -27.56 6.32
N ALA A 56 -10.09 -27.13 7.32
CA ALA A 56 -10.63 -28.03 8.33
C ALA A 56 -11.73 -28.96 7.81
N LEU A 57 -12.63 -28.47 6.96
CA LEU A 57 -13.81 -29.19 6.51
C LEU A 57 -13.55 -30.03 5.25
N TYR A 58 -12.75 -29.53 4.32
CA TYR A 58 -12.54 -30.16 3.02
C TYR A 58 -11.21 -30.89 2.89
N ASN A 59 -10.29 -30.69 3.85
CA ASN A 59 -8.97 -31.32 3.89
C ASN A 59 -8.26 -31.27 2.52
N PRO A 60 -8.07 -30.08 1.90
CA PRO A 60 -7.52 -29.95 0.58
C PRO A 60 -6.11 -30.54 0.51
N VAL A 61 -5.75 -31.16 -0.62
CA VAL A 61 -4.46 -31.83 -0.80
C VAL A 61 -3.71 -31.27 -2.01
N ALA A 62 -2.40 -31.38 -1.98
CA ALA A 62 -1.52 -31.03 -3.08
C ALA A 62 -1.78 -29.62 -3.65
N ILE A 63 -2.28 -29.52 -4.88
CA ILE A 63 -2.49 -28.26 -5.60
C ILE A 63 -3.52 -27.38 -4.90
N ASP A 64 -4.63 -27.97 -4.43
CA ASP A 64 -5.69 -27.23 -3.75
C ASP A 64 -5.19 -26.59 -2.43
N LEU A 65 -4.40 -27.34 -1.66
CA LEU A 65 -3.78 -26.83 -0.44
C LEU A 65 -2.80 -25.69 -0.74
N ARG A 66 -1.96 -25.80 -1.77
CA ARG A 66 -1.03 -24.74 -2.18
C ARG A 66 -1.79 -23.47 -2.53
N PHE A 67 -2.86 -23.59 -3.33
CA PHE A 67 -3.69 -22.46 -3.71
C PHE A 67 -4.32 -21.76 -2.48
N VAL A 68 -4.88 -22.52 -1.55
CA VAL A 68 -5.48 -21.97 -0.32
C VAL A 68 -4.43 -21.24 0.53
N LEU A 69 -3.22 -21.81 0.68
CA LEU A 69 -2.13 -21.17 1.40
C LEU A 69 -1.60 -19.91 0.70
N ALA A 70 -1.55 -19.92 -0.65
CA ALA A 70 -1.19 -18.73 -1.41
C ALA A 70 -2.21 -17.60 -1.20
N MET A 71 -3.51 -17.92 -1.19
CA MET A 71 -4.57 -16.94 -0.91
C MET A 71 -4.44 -16.32 0.49
N LEU A 72 -4.09 -17.11 1.50
CA LEU A 72 -3.84 -16.61 2.86
C LEU A 72 -2.66 -15.63 2.90
N LYS A 73 -1.56 -15.95 2.21
CA LYS A 73 -0.40 -15.06 2.09
C LYS A 73 -0.72 -13.76 1.33
N ILE A 74 -1.52 -13.86 0.27
CA ILE A 74 -2.00 -12.67 -0.47
C ILE A 74 -2.84 -11.79 0.44
N ASN A 75 -3.77 -12.39 1.22
CA ASN A 75 -4.59 -11.67 2.19
C ASN A 75 -3.73 -10.89 3.19
N THR A 76 -2.70 -11.52 3.75
CA THR A 76 -1.76 -10.85 4.67
C THR A 76 -1.03 -9.66 4.01
N ASN A 77 -0.63 -9.77 2.73
CA ASN A 77 -0.01 -8.65 2.03
C ASN A 77 -1.02 -7.50 1.78
N LEU A 78 -2.27 -7.81 1.48
CA LEU A 78 -3.34 -6.82 1.32
C LEU A 78 -3.65 -6.11 2.65
N GLU A 79 -3.72 -6.83 3.78
CA GLU A 79 -3.82 -6.25 5.12
C GLU A 79 -2.75 -5.18 5.36
N ARG A 80 -1.49 -5.47 4.98
CA ARG A 80 -0.40 -4.51 5.13
C ARG A 80 -0.59 -3.25 4.29
N LEU A 81 -1.17 -3.36 3.09
CA LEU A 81 -1.49 -2.19 2.28
C LEU A 81 -2.54 -1.30 2.96
N GLY A 82 -3.56 -1.90 3.57
CA GLY A 82 -4.54 -1.21 4.39
C GLY A 82 -3.91 -0.50 5.59
N ASP A 83 -3.07 -1.18 6.35
CA ASP A 83 -2.31 -0.62 7.48
C ASP A 83 -1.47 0.60 7.06
N PHE A 84 -0.84 0.56 5.86
CA PHE A 84 -0.06 1.69 5.35
C PHE A 84 -0.97 2.86 4.98
N ALA A 85 -2.11 2.62 4.33
CA ALA A 85 -3.09 3.66 4.03
C ALA A 85 -3.59 4.34 5.32
N GLU A 86 -3.91 3.57 6.36
CA GLU A 86 -4.27 4.09 7.67
C GLU A 86 -3.15 4.94 8.28
N GLY A 87 -1.92 4.46 8.24
CA GLY A 87 -0.76 5.17 8.78
C GLY A 87 -0.50 6.50 8.05
N ILE A 88 -0.70 6.54 6.72
CA ILE A 88 -0.60 7.76 5.91
C ILE A 88 -1.72 8.75 6.28
N ALA A 89 -2.96 8.28 6.43
CA ALA A 89 -4.07 9.12 6.84
C ALA A 89 -3.88 9.69 8.26
N ARG A 90 -3.36 8.89 9.19
CA ARG A 90 -3.02 9.34 10.55
C ARG A 90 -1.97 10.45 10.56
N PHE A 91 -1.01 10.44 9.63
CA PHE A 91 -0.07 11.55 9.47
C PHE A 91 -0.82 12.88 9.29
N VAL A 92 -1.80 12.94 8.37
CA VAL A 92 -2.59 14.15 8.11
C VAL A 92 -3.37 14.59 9.35
N LEU A 93 -3.98 13.64 10.08
CA LEU A 93 -4.78 13.94 11.26
C LEU A 93 -3.96 14.41 12.46
N ASN A 94 -2.73 13.94 12.57
CA ASN A 94 -1.82 14.32 13.67
C ASN A 94 -1.13 15.67 13.42
N CYS A 95 -1.05 16.13 12.18
CA CYS A 95 -0.52 17.44 11.85
C CYS A 95 -1.56 18.53 12.15
N LYS A 96 -1.17 19.56 12.89
CA LYS A 96 -2.08 20.68 13.25
C LYS A 96 -2.30 21.65 12.09
N GLU A 97 -1.31 21.81 11.22
CA GLU A 97 -1.32 22.75 10.09
C GLU A 97 -0.70 22.07 8.87
N PRO A 98 -0.97 22.55 7.64
CA PRO A 98 -0.27 22.13 6.45
C PRO A 98 1.21 22.46 6.66
N VAL A 99 1.98 21.41 6.92
CA VAL A 99 3.29 21.55 7.57
C VAL A 99 4.40 21.86 6.60
N LEU A 100 4.13 21.74 5.30
CA LEU A 100 5.20 21.77 4.30
C LEU A 100 4.87 22.73 3.17
N ASP A 101 5.90 23.48 2.80
CA ASP A 101 5.95 24.26 1.59
C ASP A 101 5.55 23.41 0.38
N PRO A 102 4.58 23.84 -0.46
CA PRO A 102 4.23 23.12 -1.69
C PRO A 102 5.41 22.83 -2.62
N ASP A 103 6.42 23.71 -2.63
CA ASP A 103 7.63 23.50 -3.42
C ASP A 103 8.49 22.36 -2.87
N LEU A 104 8.51 22.16 -1.56
CA LEU A 104 9.17 21.01 -0.95
C LEU A 104 8.47 19.70 -1.34
N LEU A 105 7.14 19.64 -1.31
CA LEU A 105 6.39 18.45 -1.72
C LEU A 105 6.65 18.07 -3.18
N LYS A 106 6.80 19.06 -4.07
CA LYS A 106 7.19 18.81 -5.47
C LYS A 106 8.61 18.26 -5.59
N GLN A 107 9.57 18.84 -4.86
CA GLN A 107 10.96 18.35 -4.85
C GLN A 107 11.05 16.91 -4.33
N LEU A 108 10.18 16.54 -3.39
CA LEU A 108 10.11 15.20 -2.83
C LEU A 108 9.47 14.17 -3.77
N ARG A 109 8.88 14.59 -4.89
CA ARG A 109 8.23 13.70 -5.87
C ARG A 109 7.12 12.83 -5.27
N LEU A 110 6.42 13.34 -4.24
CA LEU A 110 5.40 12.56 -3.52
C LEU A 110 4.24 12.13 -4.42
N GLU A 111 3.77 13.02 -5.29
CA GLU A 111 2.70 12.73 -6.26
C GLU A 111 3.12 11.62 -7.24
N GLU A 112 4.37 11.67 -7.72
CA GLU A 112 4.92 10.65 -8.62
C GLU A 112 5.02 9.29 -7.93
N MET A 113 5.49 9.25 -6.67
CA MET A 113 5.57 8.03 -5.88
C MET A 113 4.18 7.42 -5.64
N GLN A 114 3.20 8.25 -5.30
CA GLN A 114 1.81 7.85 -5.11
C GLN A 114 1.24 7.24 -6.40
N ALA A 115 1.41 7.92 -7.53
CA ALA A 115 0.95 7.44 -8.84
C ALA A 115 1.59 6.09 -9.22
N GLN A 116 2.87 5.90 -8.91
CA GLN A 116 3.58 4.66 -9.18
C GLN A 116 3.04 3.49 -8.34
N VAL A 117 2.80 3.68 -7.05
CA VAL A 117 2.20 2.64 -6.18
C VAL A 117 0.83 2.23 -6.72
N LEU A 118 -0.02 3.20 -7.09
CA LEU A 118 -1.34 2.91 -7.65
C LEU A 118 -1.25 2.17 -9.00
N ALA A 119 -0.31 2.54 -9.86
CA ALA A 119 -0.07 1.84 -11.12
C ALA A 119 0.38 0.39 -10.90
N MET A 120 1.24 0.13 -9.92
CA MET A 120 1.66 -1.23 -9.55
C MET A 120 0.47 -2.05 -9.05
N LEU A 121 -0.39 -1.46 -8.21
CA LEU A 121 -1.55 -2.16 -7.65
C LEU A 121 -2.60 -2.48 -8.73
N GLU A 122 -2.84 -1.57 -9.68
CA GLU A 122 -3.72 -1.83 -10.83
C GLU A 122 -3.17 -2.95 -11.75
N LEU A 123 -1.86 -3.01 -11.96
CA LEU A 123 -1.24 -4.12 -12.70
C LEU A 123 -1.37 -5.45 -11.95
N ALA A 124 -1.13 -5.47 -10.63
CA ALA A 124 -1.30 -6.66 -9.82
C ALA A 124 -2.75 -7.16 -9.84
N LYS A 125 -3.72 -6.24 -9.74
CA LYS A 125 -5.14 -6.55 -9.87
C LYS A 125 -5.47 -7.20 -11.21
N LYS A 126 -5.01 -6.60 -12.31
CA LYS A 126 -5.19 -7.17 -13.65
C LYS A 126 -4.53 -8.54 -13.81
N ALA A 127 -3.32 -8.70 -13.29
CA ALA A 127 -2.61 -9.98 -13.30
C ALA A 127 -3.44 -11.08 -12.63
N LEU A 128 -4.04 -10.78 -11.48
CA LEU A 128 -4.91 -11.73 -10.76
C LEU A 128 -6.23 -12.01 -11.49
N GLN A 129 -6.82 -11.01 -12.16
CA GLN A 129 -8.09 -11.16 -12.88
C GLN A 129 -7.93 -11.92 -14.21
N GLU A 130 -6.85 -11.64 -14.94
CA GLU A 130 -6.57 -12.20 -16.27
C GLU A 130 -5.72 -13.46 -16.19
N GLU A 131 -5.33 -13.87 -14.97
CA GLU A 131 -4.43 -15.02 -14.73
C GLU A 131 -3.13 -14.90 -15.55
N SER A 132 -2.57 -13.66 -15.62
CA SER A 132 -1.44 -13.33 -16.48
C SER A 132 -0.14 -13.19 -15.69
N GLN A 133 0.79 -14.13 -15.92
CA GLN A 133 2.15 -14.06 -15.37
C GLN A 133 2.98 -12.90 -15.94
N ASP A 134 2.76 -12.54 -17.20
CA ASP A 134 3.47 -11.42 -17.84
C ASP A 134 3.13 -10.08 -17.18
N LEU A 135 1.85 -9.87 -16.84
CA LEU A 135 1.42 -8.69 -16.10
C LEU A 135 2.01 -8.67 -14.68
N ALA A 136 2.02 -9.80 -13.98
CA ALA A 136 2.63 -9.92 -12.67
C ALA A 136 4.14 -9.59 -12.72
N THR A 137 4.85 -10.10 -13.73
CA THR A 137 6.28 -9.84 -13.93
C THR A 137 6.56 -8.36 -14.21
N SER A 138 5.66 -7.66 -14.92
CA SER A 138 5.82 -6.24 -15.26
C SER A 138 5.80 -5.31 -14.04
N VAL A 139 5.24 -5.76 -12.91
CA VAL A 139 5.22 -5.01 -11.65
C VAL A 139 6.62 -4.84 -11.08
N PHE A 140 7.49 -5.85 -11.20
CA PHE A 140 8.84 -5.83 -10.63
C PHE A 140 9.71 -4.70 -11.18
N ALA A 141 9.55 -4.36 -12.46
CA ALA A 141 10.30 -3.27 -13.09
C ALA A 141 9.95 -1.87 -12.55
N LYS A 142 8.81 -1.75 -11.86
CA LYS A 142 8.29 -0.48 -11.34
C LYS A 142 8.73 -0.18 -9.91
N ASP A 143 9.21 -1.17 -9.18
CA ASP A 143 9.58 -1.07 -7.77
C ASP A 143 10.81 -0.17 -7.55
N ASN A 144 11.80 -0.23 -8.43
CA ASN A 144 13.02 0.56 -8.35
C ASN A 144 12.79 2.07 -8.23
N LEU A 145 11.73 2.59 -8.84
CA LEU A 145 11.40 4.02 -8.76
C LEU A 145 10.97 4.42 -7.35
N LEU A 146 10.29 3.55 -6.62
CA LEU A 146 9.87 3.80 -5.25
C LEU A 146 11.09 3.89 -4.31
N ASP A 147 12.05 2.99 -4.49
CA ASP A 147 13.31 2.98 -3.75
C ASP A 147 14.11 4.27 -3.98
N GLU A 148 14.25 4.68 -5.26
CA GLU A 148 14.92 5.91 -5.65
C GLU A 148 14.29 7.13 -4.97
N ILE A 149 12.97 7.29 -5.11
CA ILE A 149 12.25 8.44 -4.51
C ILE A 149 12.36 8.44 -3.00
N ASN A 150 12.22 7.28 -2.33
CA ASN A 150 12.35 7.17 -0.87
C ASN A 150 13.75 7.58 -0.37
N ALA A 151 14.79 7.15 -1.07
CA ALA A 151 16.17 7.52 -0.75
C ALA A 151 16.43 9.02 -0.96
N GLU A 152 15.98 9.59 -2.08
CA GLU A 152 16.10 11.02 -2.37
C GLU A 152 15.31 11.86 -1.36
N ALA A 153 14.08 11.47 -1.02
CA ALA A 153 13.24 12.17 -0.06
C ALA A 153 13.92 12.29 1.32
N THR A 154 14.56 11.24 1.78
CA THR A 154 15.31 11.24 3.04
C THR A 154 16.43 12.29 3.02
N THR A 155 17.18 12.38 1.92
CA THR A 155 18.28 13.34 1.74
C THR A 155 17.77 14.78 1.68
N ILE A 156 16.70 15.03 0.90
CA ILE A 156 16.08 16.35 0.75
C ILE A 156 15.54 16.84 2.10
N LEU A 157 14.85 15.97 2.84
CA LEU A 157 14.28 16.31 4.15
C LEU A 157 15.35 16.58 5.19
N ALA A 158 16.46 15.84 5.19
CA ALA A 158 17.60 16.11 6.07
C ALA A 158 18.20 17.52 5.79
N GLY A 159 18.35 17.88 4.52
CA GLY A 159 18.80 19.21 4.11
C GLY A 159 17.82 20.33 4.45
N TYR A 160 16.52 20.05 4.39
CA TYR A 160 15.46 20.99 4.79
C TYR A 160 15.47 21.24 6.29
N ILE A 161 15.56 20.19 7.12
CA ILE A 161 15.65 20.28 8.58
C ILE A 161 16.85 21.13 9.01
N ALA A 162 17.99 20.99 8.35
CA ALA A 162 19.18 21.78 8.67
C ALA A 162 18.96 23.30 8.52
N LYS A 163 18.06 23.70 7.61
CA LYS A 163 17.68 25.10 7.37
C LYS A 163 16.46 25.56 8.18
N HIS A 164 15.63 24.60 8.60
CA HIS A 164 14.36 24.81 9.30
C HIS A 164 14.25 23.88 10.51
N PRO A 165 15.02 24.14 11.61
CA PRO A 165 15.06 23.25 12.77
C PRO A 165 13.70 23.02 13.45
N ASP A 166 12.78 23.98 13.34
CA ASP A 166 11.42 23.88 13.92
C ASP A 166 10.55 22.85 13.17
N SER A 167 10.98 22.42 11.97
CA SER A 167 10.27 21.46 11.11
C SER A 167 10.73 20.01 11.28
N VAL A 168 11.53 19.68 12.30
CA VAL A 168 12.08 18.34 12.51
C VAL A 168 10.99 17.29 12.60
N LEU A 169 10.02 17.49 13.50
CA LEU A 169 8.95 16.49 13.73
C LEU A 169 8.05 16.27 12.51
N PRO A 170 7.55 17.32 11.84
CA PRO A 170 6.83 17.16 10.58
C PRO A 170 7.62 16.42 9.49
N CYS A 171 8.88 16.77 9.32
CA CYS A 171 9.74 16.11 8.34
C CYS A 171 9.96 14.62 8.65
N LEU A 172 10.20 14.25 9.91
CA LEU A 172 10.31 12.85 10.33
C LEU A 172 9.01 12.07 10.08
N ASN A 173 7.87 12.69 10.35
CA ASN A 173 6.57 12.09 10.06
C ASN A 173 6.37 11.90 8.54
N LEU A 174 6.86 12.83 7.72
CA LEU A 174 6.79 12.70 6.28
C LEU A 174 7.72 11.60 5.75
N VAL A 175 8.92 11.43 6.30
CA VAL A 175 9.79 10.28 6.01
C VAL A 175 9.03 8.96 6.23
N SER A 176 8.21 8.90 7.28
CA SER A 176 7.36 7.71 7.54
C SER A 176 6.32 7.48 6.45
N VAL A 177 5.77 8.54 5.83
CA VAL A 177 4.85 8.42 4.68
C VAL A 177 5.57 7.82 3.47
N PHE A 178 6.74 8.34 3.10
CA PHE A 178 7.55 7.81 2.00
C PHE A 178 7.90 6.34 2.21
N ARG A 179 8.33 5.97 3.42
CA ARG A 179 8.63 4.58 3.76
C ARG A 179 7.40 3.67 3.65
N LYS A 180 6.20 4.14 4.00
CA LYS A 180 4.97 3.36 3.83
C LYS A 180 4.62 3.16 2.35
N LEU A 181 4.83 4.16 1.51
CA LEU A 181 4.61 4.03 0.07
C LEU A 181 5.61 3.06 -0.58
N GLU A 182 6.90 3.15 -0.21
CA GLU A 182 7.91 2.19 -0.69
C GLU A 182 7.56 0.76 -0.26
N ARG A 183 7.25 0.53 1.02
CA ARG A 183 6.83 -0.78 1.50
C ARG A 183 5.53 -1.27 0.88
N SER A 184 4.64 -0.38 0.45
CA SER A 184 3.47 -0.77 -0.33
C SER A 184 3.87 -1.41 -1.66
N GLY A 185 4.88 -0.88 -2.34
CA GLY A 185 5.49 -1.49 -3.52
C GLY A 185 6.00 -2.91 -3.26
N ASP A 186 6.77 -3.09 -2.18
CA ASP A 186 7.26 -4.40 -1.75
C ASP A 186 6.14 -5.43 -1.58
N HIS A 187 5.05 -5.05 -0.89
CA HIS A 187 3.92 -5.95 -0.65
C HIS A 187 3.15 -6.27 -1.94
N ILE A 188 3.00 -5.31 -2.85
CA ILE A 188 2.41 -5.54 -4.17
C ILE A 188 3.29 -6.52 -4.98
N THR A 189 4.59 -6.33 -4.96
CA THR A 189 5.57 -7.24 -5.58
C THR A 189 5.46 -8.65 -5.00
N ASN A 190 5.33 -8.80 -3.68
CA ASN A 190 5.12 -10.08 -3.02
C ASN A 190 3.82 -10.78 -3.46
N ILE A 191 2.72 -10.04 -3.63
CA ILE A 191 1.47 -10.59 -4.18
C ILE A 191 1.70 -11.19 -5.57
N CYS A 192 2.41 -10.46 -6.43
CA CYS A 192 2.74 -10.93 -7.78
C CYS A 192 3.67 -12.17 -7.78
N LEU A 193 4.65 -12.21 -6.87
CA LEU A 193 5.55 -13.37 -6.70
C LEU A 193 4.78 -14.61 -6.26
N LEU A 194 3.89 -14.49 -5.29
CA LEU A 194 3.06 -15.60 -4.82
C LEU A 194 2.21 -16.17 -5.95
N TYR A 195 1.64 -15.29 -6.77
CA TYR A 195 0.84 -15.70 -7.92
C TYR A 195 1.68 -16.43 -9.00
N THR A 196 2.88 -15.93 -9.31
CA THR A 196 3.75 -16.52 -10.35
C THR A 196 4.44 -17.81 -9.91
N SER A 197 4.60 -18.05 -8.61
CA SER A 197 5.28 -19.23 -8.07
C SER A 197 4.35 -20.44 -7.95
N ASP A 198 3.03 -20.23 -7.89
CA ASP A 198 2.03 -21.28 -7.69
C ASP A 198 1.21 -21.59 -8.96
N ALA A 199 1.50 -20.91 -10.08
CA ALA A 199 0.93 -21.18 -11.41
C ALA A 199 1.89 -22.01 -12.25
#